data_31274baab142ecbe8fb67f327ca7c0e1
#
_entry.id   31274baab142ecbe8fb67f327ca7c0e1
#
_cell.length_a   1.000
_cell.length_b   1.000
_cell.length_c   1.000
_cell.angle_alpha   90.00
_cell.angle_beta   90.00
_cell.angle_gamma   90.00
#
_symmetry.space_group_name_H-M   'P 1'
#
loop_
_entity.id
_entity.type
_entity.pdbx_description
1 polymer ?
#
loop_
_entity_poly.entity_id
_entity_poly.type
_entity_poly.pdbx_seq_one_letter_code
_entity_poly.pdbx_strand_id
1 'polypeptide(L)'
;KKHIFTEKVLALTVADCDEVIAAVEENGVKFSICFPHRCLPRNLFIKQAVESGMLGDITVFRVRNCHNGATAGWLPEYWYDPITTGGGAMMDLGAHGMYMANWLMGKPVRINSMFNNITPKPVDDNAVCTIEFENGGIAITETSLVNPYNPFMCEVYGTKGCIIGCDNDLKLRNEETMKLVEGGWITPKMPEALPHPI
;
A
#
# COMPACT_ATOMS: atom_id res chain seq x y z
N LYS A 1 -0.98 -5.06 32.52
CA LYS A 1 -0.69 -5.33 31.09
C LYS A 1 -1.95 -5.05 30.29
N LYS A 2 -1.83 -4.24 29.17
CA LYS A 2 -2.94 -3.95 28.25
C LYS A 2 -2.53 -4.37 26.86
N HIS A 3 -3.49 -4.82 26.05
CA HIS A 3 -3.29 -5.01 24.61
C HIS A 3 -3.17 -3.65 23.92
N ILE A 4 -2.46 -3.58 22.80
CA ILE A 4 -2.12 -2.34 22.11
C ILE A 4 -2.65 -2.40 20.69
N PHE A 5 -3.30 -1.33 20.28
CA PHE A 5 -3.62 -1.02 18.90
C PHE A 5 -3.04 0.37 18.58
N THR A 6 -2.36 0.53 17.46
CA THR A 6 -1.72 1.79 17.06
C THR A 6 -1.92 2.07 15.58
N GLU A 7 -1.79 3.34 15.20
CA GLU A 7 -1.71 3.76 13.81
C GLU A 7 -0.34 3.45 13.19
N LYS A 8 -0.31 3.45 11.87
CA LYS A 8 0.91 3.47 11.07
C LYS A 8 1.49 4.90 11.10
N VAL A 9 2.77 5.14 11.01
CA VAL A 9 3.85 4.16 11.04
C VAL A 9 4.17 3.84 12.50
N LEU A 10 4.70 2.65 12.78
CA LEU A 10 4.95 2.22 14.16
C LEU A 10 5.97 3.13 14.86
N ALA A 11 7.06 3.44 14.17
CA ALA A 11 8.12 4.34 14.62
C ALA A 11 8.88 4.88 13.40
N LEU A 12 9.78 5.84 13.61
CA LEU A 12 10.54 6.47 12.53
C LEU A 12 11.78 5.67 12.12
N THR A 13 12.28 4.80 12.99
CA THR A 13 13.42 3.94 12.71
C THR A 13 13.11 2.46 12.96
N VAL A 14 13.87 1.59 12.30
CA VAL A 14 13.75 0.14 12.52
C VAL A 14 14.14 -0.22 13.96
N ALA A 15 15.17 0.44 14.51
CA ALA A 15 15.60 0.21 15.89
C ALA A 15 14.49 0.50 16.91
N ASP A 16 13.78 1.61 16.75
CA ASP A 16 12.63 1.95 17.61
C ASP A 16 11.50 0.93 17.45
N CYS A 17 11.27 0.43 16.22
CA CYS A 17 10.31 -0.64 15.99
C CYS A 17 10.69 -1.93 16.73
N ASP A 18 11.95 -2.30 16.70
CA ASP A 18 12.48 -3.50 17.37
C ASP A 18 12.33 -3.40 18.90
N GLU A 19 12.55 -2.22 19.49
CA GLU A 19 12.31 -1.97 20.91
C GLU A 19 10.82 -2.15 21.29
N VAL A 20 9.92 -1.65 20.47
CA VAL A 20 8.46 -1.84 20.67
C VAL A 20 8.08 -3.31 20.58
N ILE A 21 8.60 -4.04 19.58
CA ILE A 21 8.34 -5.46 19.38
C ILE A 21 8.86 -6.26 20.58
N ALA A 22 10.10 -6.01 21.00
CA ALA A 22 10.70 -6.67 22.17
C ALA A 22 9.87 -6.46 23.44
N ALA A 23 9.40 -5.23 23.68
CA ALA A 23 8.55 -4.92 24.84
C ALA A 23 7.18 -5.63 24.76
N VAL A 24 6.59 -5.77 23.57
CA VAL A 24 5.34 -6.52 23.34
C VAL A 24 5.54 -8.00 23.69
N GLU A 25 6.61 -8.61 23.19
CA GLU A 25 6.95 -10.02 23.43
C GLU A 25 7.24 -10.30 24.89
N GLU A 26 8.12 -9.50 25.54
CA GLU A 26 8.46 -9.62 26.96
C GLU A 26 7.21 -9.57 27.87
N ASN A 27 6.27 -8.71 27.53
CA ASN A 27 5.05 -8.55 28.31
C ASN A 27 3.92 -9.51 27.93
N GLY A 28 4.04 -10.28 26.85
CA GLY A 28 3.04 -11.22 26.38
C GLY A 28 1.69 -10.56 26.11
N VAL A 29 1.70 -9.34 25.54
CA VAL A 29 0.48 -8.61 25.19
C VAL A 29 0.17 -8.77 23.71
N LYS A 30 -1.13 -8.62 23.33
CA LYS A 30 -1.51 -8.54 21.92
C LYS A 30 -1.18 -7.15 21.40
N PHE A 31 -0.62 -7.11 20.19
CA PHE A 31 -0.29 -5.90 19.48
C PHE A 31 -0.87 -5.94 18.07
N SER A 32 -1.42 -4.84 17.61
CA SER A 32 -1.87 -4.66 16.23
C SER A 32 -1.61 -3.24 15.76
N ILE A 33 -1.16 -3.12 14.52
CA ILE A 33 -0.99 -1.84 13.82
C ILE A 33 -2.09 -1.69 12.77
N CYS A 34 -2.60 -0.47 12.60
CA CYS A 34 -3.64 -0.17 11.62
C CYS A 34 -3.07 -0.15 10.19
N PHE A 35 -3.51 -1.11 9.40
CA PHE A 35 -3.27 -1.15 7.96
C PHE A 35 -4.61 -1.12 7.20
N PRO A 36 -5.30 0.03 7.13
CA PRO A 36 -6.68 0.11 6.66
C PRO A 36 -6.88 -0.44 5.24
N HIS A 37 -5.92 -0.25 4.33
CA HIS A 37 -6.03 -0.80 2.98
C HIS A 37 -6.13 -2.34 2.95
N ARG A 38 -5.62 -3.05 3.96
CA ARG A 38 -5.73 -4.51 4.06
C ARG A 38 -7.14 -4.98 4.45
N CYS A 39 -8.01 -4.06 4.88
CA CYS A 39 -9.39 -4.35 5.27
C CYS A 39 -10.41 -4.03 4.17
N LEU A 40 -10.00 -3.36 3.09
CA LEU A 40 -10.88 -2.94 2.00
C LEU A 40 -11.26 -4.12 1.09
N PRO A 41 -12.53 -4.24 0.69
CA PRO A 41 -13.04 -5.34 -0.14
C PRO A 41 -12.21 -5.62 -1.38
N ARG A 42 -11.84 -4.58 -2.13
CA ARG A 42 -11.01 -4.71 -3.33
C ARG A 42 -9.64 -5.32 -3.05
N ASN A 43 -8.98 -4.89 -1.98
CA ASN A 43 -7.64 -5.36 -1.63
C ASN A 43 -7.67 -6.77 -1.04
N LEU A 44 -8.75 -7.13 -0.33
CA LEU A 44 -9.03 -8.49 0.11
C LEU A 44 -9.24 -9.43 -1.09
N PHE A 45 -10.01 -8.99 -2.10
CA PHE A 45 -10.16 -9.74 -3.33
C PHE A 45 -8.82 -9.94 -4.05
N ILE A 46 -8.01 -8.88 -4.19
CA ILE A 46 -6.67 -8.97 -4.78
C ILE A 46 -5.82 -10.00 -4.04
N LYS A 47 -5.83 -9.96 -2.70
CA LYS A 47 -5.08 -10.94 -1.88
C LYS A 47 -5.54 -12.35 -2.13
N GLN A 48 -6.85 -12.60 -2.16
CA GLN A 48 -7.42 -13.91 -2.48
C GLN A 48 -7.04 -14.39 -3.89
N ALA A 49 -7.07 -13.50 -4.88
CA ALA A 49 -6.68 -13.81 -6.25
C ALA A 49 -5.19 -14.20 -6.38
N VAL A 50 -4.32 -13.50 -5.65
CA VAL A 50 -2.88 -13.83 -5.58
C VAL A 50 -2.67 -15.17 -4.89
N GLU A 51 -3.27 -15.39 -3.71
CA GLU A 51 -3.10 -16.62 -2.92
C GLU A 51 -3.69 -17.86 -3.59
N SER A 52 -4.78 -17.72 -4.33
CA SER A 52 -5.40 -18.82 -5.07
C SER A 52 -4.61 -19.24 -6.32
N GLY A 53 -3.60 -18.47 -6.73
CA GLY A 53 -2.86 -18.68 -7.97
C GLY A 53 -3.64 -18.33 -9.24
N MET A 54 -4.80 -17.67 -9.12
CA MET A 54 -5.66 -17.26 -10.23
C MET A 54 -4.93 -16.39 -11.27
N LEU A 55 -3.92 -15.66 -10.83
CA LEU A 55 -3.09 -14.79 -11.68
C LEU A 55 -1.77 -15.44 -12.10
N GLY A 56 -1.45 -16.65 -11.62
CA GLY A 56 -0.15 -17.27 -11.78
C GLY A 56 0.93 -16.60 -10.91
N ASP A 57 2.18 -16.65 -11.36
CA ASP A 57 3.29 -15.96 -10.69
C ASP A 57 3.14 -14.45 -10.88
N ILE A 58 3.16 -13.69 -9.80
CA ILE A 58 3.02 -12.23 -9.87
C ILE A 58 4.32 -11.62 -10.34
N THR A 59 4.25 -10.92 -11.47
CA THR A 59 5.42 -10.28 -12.11
C THR A 59 5.52 -8.81 -11.75
N VAL A 60 4.38 -8.08 -11.70
CA VAL A 60 4.34 -6.67 -11.33
C VAL A 60 3.14 -6.38 -10.43
N PHE A 61 3.39 -5.66 -9.35
CA PHE A 61 2.38 -4.99 -8.54
C PHE A 61 2.59 -3.49 -8.61
N ARG A 62 1.54 -2.71 -8.84
CA ARG A 62 1.61 -1.26 -8.85
C ARG A 62 0.50 -0.65 -8.01
N VAL A 63 0.85 0.32 -7.18
CA VAL A 63 -0.10 1.05 -6.36
C VAL A 63 0.22 2.54 -6.37
N ARG A 64 -0.83 3.35 -6.52
CA ARG A 64 -0.78 4.81 -6.40
C ARG A 64 -1.74 5.24 -5.30
N ASN A 65 -1.23 6.01 -4.34
CA ASN A 65 -2.01 6.61 -3.27
C ASN A 65 -1.63 8.09 -3.14
N CYS A 66 -2.50 8.99 -3.59
CA CYS A 66 -2.21 10.41 -3.73
C CYS A 66 -3.39 11.27 -3.27
N HIS A 67 -3.09 12.46 -2.78
CA HIS A 67 -4.02 13.56 -2.59
C HIS A 67 -3.30 14.90 -2.73
N ASN A 68 -4.00 16.01 -2.54
CA ASN A 68 -3.46 17.36 -2.68
C ASN A 68 -3.36 18.12 -1.35
N GLY A 69 -3.22 17.43 -0.22
CA GLY A 69 -3.27 18.04 1.11
C GLY A 69 -2.29 19.17 1.33
N ALA A 70 -1.09 19.09 0.72
CA ALA A 70 -0.08 20.12 0.82
C ALA A 70 -0.45 21.37 0.01
N THR A 71 -0.95 21.23 -1.22
CA THR A 71 -1.36 22.37 -2.07
C THR A 71 -2.73 22.93 -1.70
N ALA A 72 -3.63 22.11 -1.20
CA ALA A 72 -4.94 22.54 -0.72
C ALA A 72 -4.91 23.13 0.72
N GLY A 73 -3.79 22.96 1.44
CA GLY A 73 -3.57 23.58 2.74
C GLY A 73 -4.40 23.02 3.89
N TRP A 74 -4.94 21.79 3.77
CA TRP A 74 -5.73 21.18 4.84
C TRP A 74 -4.91 20.24 5.76
N LEU A 75 -3.65 19.95 5.38
CA LEU A 75 -2.74 19.26 6.29
C LEU A 75 -2.22 20.23 7.36
N PRO A 76 -2.26 19.86 8.65
CA PRO A 76 -1.67 20.67 9.72
C PRO A 76 -0.16 20.90 9.54
N GLU A 77 0.37 22.01 10.03
CA GLU A 77 1.79 22.35 9.86
C GLU A 77 2.77 21.31 10.40
N TYR A 78 2.42 20.57 11.46
CA TYR A 78 3.29 19.52 12.00
C TYR A 78 3.56 18.37 11.03
N TRP A 79 2.69 18.17 10.00
CA TRP A 79 2.91 17.18 8.94
C TRP A 79 4.15 17.48 8.07
N TYR A 80 4.62 18.71 8.13
CA TYR A 80 5.78 19.15 7.35
C TYR A 80 7.05 19.26 8.19
N ASP A 81 7.03 18.87 9.47
CA ASP A 81 8.21 18.82 10.31
C ASP A 81 8.92 17.46 10.15
N PRO A 82 10.08 17.40 9.44
CA PRO A 82 10.78 16.15 9.17
C PRO A 82 11.28 15.44 10.44
N ILE A 83 11.44 16.16 11.54
CA ILE A 83 11.87 15.57 12.83
C ILE A 83 10.70 14.80 13.44
N THR A 84 9.51 15.37 13.42
CA THR A 84 8.31 14.77 14.02
C THR A 84 7.73 13.66 13.16
N THR A 85 7.71 13.84 11.83
CA THR A 85 7.04 12.92 10.89
C THR A 85 7.99 11.95 10.20
N GLY A 86 9.29 12.22 10.21
CA GLY A 86 10.30 11.42 9.51
C GLY A 86 10.31 11.60 7.99
N GLY A 87 9.41 12.40 7.42
CA GLY A 87 9.28 12.65 5.98
C GLY A 87 7.91 13.19 5.60
N GLY A 88 7.65 13.26 4.30
CA GLY A 88 6.40 13.78 3.73
C GLY A 88 5.51 12.69 3.15
N ALA A 89 5.28 12.79 1.83
CA ALA A 89 4.38 11.90 1.10
C ALA A 89 4.73 10.41 1.28
N MET A 90 6.03 10.08 1.30
CA MET A 90 6.46 8.69 1.44
C MET A 90 6.17 8.11 2.83
N MET A 91 6.39 8.88 3.90
CA MET A 91 6.10 8.44 5.26
C MET A 91 4.60 8.32 5.52
N ASP A 92 3.80 9.24 4.98
CA ASP A 92 2.36 9.22 5.19
C ASP A 92 1.65 8.24 4.23
N LEU A 93 1.53 8.60 2.97
CA LEU A 93 0.78 7.83 1.98
C LEU A 93 1.57 6.63 1.44
N GLY A 94 2.88 6.79 1.30
CA GLY A 94 3.76 5.74 0.78
C GLY A 94 3.84 4.52 1.69
N ALA A 95 3.69 4.69 3.00
CA ALA A 95 3.60 3.57 3.94
C ALA A 95 2.51 2.57 3.54
N HIS A 96 1.37 3.05 3.02
CA HIS A 96 0.29 2.17 2.54
C HIS A 96 0.73 1.32 1.35
N GLY A 97 1.43 1.92 0.38
CA GLY A 97 1.99 1.20 -0.75
C GLY A 97 3.00 0.14 -0.32
N MET A 98 3.87 0.47 0.63
CA MET A 98 4.92 -0.43 1.14
C MET A 98 4.35 -1.66 1.83
N TYR A 99 3.40 -1.49 2.78
CA TYR A 99 2.83 -2.67 3.44
C TYR A 99 1.93 -3.48 2.51
N MET A 100 1.28 -2.86 1.52
CA MET A 100 0.53 -3.57 0.47
C MET A 100 1.45 -4.41 -0.40
N ALA A 101 2.58 -3.86 -0.84
CA ALA A 101 3.57 -4.58 -1.63
C ALA A 101 4.12 -5.80 -0.86
N ASN A 102 4.54 -5.61 0.39
CA ASN A 102 5.01 -6.72 1.23
C ASN A 102 3.93 -7.78 1.46
N TRP A 103 2.68 -7.36 1.65
CA TRP A 103 1.57 -8.28 1.88
C TRP A 103 1.22 -9.16 0.68
N LEU A 104 1.38 -8.61 -0.53
CA LEU A 104 1.04 -9.31 -1.78
C LEU A 104 2.24 -10.07 -2.38
N MET A 105 3.45 -9.51 -2.28
CA MET A 105 4.64 -9.98 -2.99
C MET A 105 5.62 -10.73 -2.07
N GLY A 106 5.52 -10.58 -0.75
CA GLY A 106 6.39 -11.23 0.22
C GLY A 106 7.61 -10.38 0.61
N LYS A 107 8.81 -10.97 0.61
CA LYS A 107 10.01 -10.33 1.16
C LYS A 107 10.74 -9.48 0.10
N PRO A 108 10.97 -8.18 0.36
CA PRO A 108 11.72 -7.31 -0.53
C PRO A 108 13.21 -7.61 -0.47
N VAL A 109 13.90 -7.43 -1.60
CA VAL A 109 15.34 -7.66 -1.76
C VAL A 109 16.09 -6.36 -2.02
N ARG A 110 15.51 -5.50 -2.86
CA ARG A 110 16.14 -4.24 -3.27
C ARG A 110 15.09 -3.18 -3.54
N ILE A 111 15.43 -1.93 -3.23
CA ILE A 111 14.58 -0.77 -3.49
C ILE A 111 15.38 0.34 -4.15
N ASN A 112 14.76 1.02 -5.11
CA ASN A 112 15.19 2.30 -5.65
C ASN A 112 14.05 3.31 -5.51
N SER A 113 14.39 4.55 -5.19
CA SER A 113 13.39 5.59 -4.92
C SER A 113 13.80 6.92 -5.52
N MET A 114 12.81 7.68 -5.96
CA MET A 114 12.97 9.06 -6.37
C MET A 114 11.95 9.93 -5.63
N PHE A 115 12.43 11.03 -5.09
CA PHE A 115 11.64 11.98 -4.33
C PHE A 115 11.78 13.37 -4.95
N ASN A 116 10.74 14.18 -4.83
CA ASN A 116 10.84 15.61 -5.13
C ASN A 116 10.01 16.46 -4.18
N ASN A 117 10.35 17.78 -4.17
CA ASN A 117 9.63 18.82 -3.48
C ASN A 117 9.16 19.85 -4.51
N ILE A 118 7.86 20.04 -4.60
CA ILE A 118 7.20 21.05 -5.45
C ILE A 118 6.81 22.26 -4.60
N THR A 119 6.40 22.01 -3.36
CA THR A 119 6.09 23.06 -2.39
C THR A 119 7.35 23.53 -1.65
N PRO A 120 7.33 24.70 -0.98
CA PRO A 120 8.44 25.13 -0.15
C PRO A 120 8.52 24.41 1.21
N LYS A 121 7.81 23.32 1.40
CA LYS A 121 7.83 22.52 2.65
C LYS A 121 9.11 21.68 2.72
N PRO A 122 9.67 21.42 3.93
CA PRO A 122 10.96 20.73 4.10
C PRO A 122 10.87 19.20 4.02
N VAL A 123 9.78 18.67 3.47
CA VAL A 123 9.53 17.22 3.30
C VAL A 123 9.18 16.90 1.85
N ASP A 124 9.26 15.65 1.46
CA ASP A 124 8.91 15.22 0.11
C ASP A 124 7.41 15.39 -0.19
N ASP A 125 7.12 15.96 -1.35
CA ASP A 125 5.75 16.09 -1.88
C ASP A 125 5.34 14.90 -2.72
N ASN A 126 6.28 14.28 -3.41
CA ASN A 126 6.06 13.08 -4.22
C ASN A 126 7.18 12.07 -4.00
N ALA A 127 6.81 10.79 -4.09
CA ALA A 127 7.77 9.71 -4.15
C ALA A 127 7.32 8.61 -5.11
N VAL A 128 8.28 8.04 -5.83
CA VAL A 128 8.11 6.82 -6.62
C VAL A 128 9.17 5.84 -6.19
N CYS A 129 8.76 4.63 -5.83
CA CYS A 129 9.67 3.56 -5.43
C CYS A 129 9.46 2.32 -6.30
N THR A 130 10.55 1.68 -6.70
CA THR A 130 10.56 0.36 -7.33
C THR A 130 11.21 -0.64 -6.40
N ILE A 131 10.56 -1.77 -6.16
CA ILE A 131 10.96 -2.77 -5.16
C ILE A 131 11.05 -4.12 -5.85
N GLU A 132 12.19 -4.77 -5.74
CA GLU A 132 12.38 -6.16 -6.17
C GLU A 132 12.12 -7.12 -5.00
N PHE A 133 11.46 -8.24 -5.27
CA PHE A 133 11.10 -9.26 -4.29
C PHE A 133 11.84 -10.58 -4.52
N GLU A 134 11.96 -11.42 -3.49
CA GLU A 134 12.63 -12.73 -3.58
C GLU A 134 12.02 -13.65 -4.65
N ASN A 135 10.74 -13.51 -4.95
CA ASN A 135 10.06 -14.26 -6.02
C ASN A 135 10.36 -13.73 -7.44
N GLY A 136 11.22 -12.71 -7.59
CA GLY A 136 11.55 -12.07 -8.84
C GLY A 136 10.54 -11.04 -9.35
N GLY A 137 9.43 -10.85 -8.67
CA GLY A 137 8.44 -9.82 -9.01
C GLY A 137 8.90 -8.42 -8.61
N ILE A 138 8.31 -7.42 -9.25
CA ILE A 138 8.60 -5.99 -9.01
C ILE A 138 7.36 -5.29 -8.51
N ALA A 139 7.47 -4.50 -7.44
CA ALA A 139 6.43 -3.54 -7.08
C ALA A 139 6.84 -2.11 -7.44
N ILE A 140 5.84 -1.29 -7.79
CA ILE A 140 5.95 0.15 -8.03
C ILE A 140 4.96 0.84 -7.10
N THR A 141 5.46 1.70 -6.21
CA THR A 141 4.61 2.51 -5.34
C THR A 141 4.77 3.98 -5.70
N GLU A 142 3.65 4.66 -5.86
CA GLU A 142 3.59 6.09 -6.20
C GLU A 142 2.76 6.83 -5.15
N THR A 143 3.26 7.97 -4.68
CA THR A 143 2.58 8.77 -3.66
C THR A 143 2.78 10.26 -3.89
N SER A 144 1.78 11.07 -3.50
CA SER A 144 1.81 12.52 -3.65
C SER A 144 0.92 13.23 -2.63
N LEU A 145 1.41 14.36 -2.12
CA LEU A 145 0.65 15.33 -1.33
C LEU A 145 0.22 16.57 -2.13
N VAL A 146 0.50 16.62 -3.42
CA VAL A 146 0.28 17.80 -4.27
C VAL A 146 -0.60 17.56 -5.50
N ASN A 147 -1.04 16.32 -5.71
CA ASN A 147 -1.80 15.93 -6.89
C ASN A 147 -3.31 15.86 -6.60
N PRO A 148 -4.11 16.87 -7.03
CA PRO A 148 -5.56 16.77 -7.02
C PRO A 148 -6.04 15.78 -8.10
N TYR A 149 -7.24 15.25 -7.93
CA TYR A 149 -7.94 14.42 -8.94
C TYR A 149 -7.26 13.10 -9.30
N ASN A 150 -6.24 12.66 -8.55
CA ASN A 150 -5.64 11.36 -8.75
C ASN A 150 -6.50 10.27 -8.11
N PRO A 151 -6.97 9.28 -8.89
CA PRO A 151 -7.65 8.14 -8.32
C PRO A 151 -6.64 7.27 -7.55
N PHE A 152 -7.13 6.56 -6.55
CA PHE A 152 -6.37 5.43 -6.02
C PHE A 152 -6.28 4.34 -7.09
N MET A 153 -5.07 3.90 -7.40
CA MET A 153 -4.82 2.86 -8.40
C MET A 153 -4.14 1.67 -7.75
N CYS A 154 -4.57 0.48 -8.11
CA CYS A 154 -3.95 -0.77 -7.70
C CYS A 154 -3.99 -1.76 -8.87
N GLU A 155 -2.83 -2.17 -9.37
CA GLU A 155 -2.69 -3.06 -10.51
C GLU A 155 -1.84 -4.28 -10.12
N VAL A 156 -2.28 -5.48 -10.52
CA VAL A 156 -1.55 -6.72 -10.32
C VAL A 156 -1.44 -7.46 -11.65
N TYR A 157 -0.24 -7.76 -12.07
CA TYR A 157 0.03 -8.52 -13.28
C TYR A 157 0.74 -9.80 -12.94
N GLY A 158 0.18 -10.90 -13.42
CA GLY A 158 0.74 -12.24 -13.27
C GLY A 158 0.82 -12.99 -14.59
N THR A 159 1.44 -14.17 -14.57
CA THR A 159 1.68 -14.98 -15.78
C THR A 159 0.39 -15.56 -16.38
N LYS A 160 -0.73 -15.58 -15.62
CA LYS A 160 -2.02 -16.15 -16.05
C LYS A 160 -3.18 -15.15 -16.05
N GLY A 161 -2.94 -13.92 -15.60
CA GLY A 161 -4.00 -12.93 -15.54
C GLY A 161 -3.56 -11.62 -14.91
N CYS A 162 -4.47 -10.66 -14.89
CA CYS A 162 -4.23 -9.35 -14.28
C CYS A 162 -5.49 -8.80 -13.60
N ILE A 163 -5.26 -7.93 -12.65
CA ILE A 163 -6.29 -7.12 -12.00
C ILE A 163 -5.92 -5.66 -12.15
N ILE A 164 -6.88 -4.81 -12.50
CA ILE A 164 -6.74 -3.35 -12.55
C ILE A 164 -7.83 -2.75 -11.67
N GLY A 165 -7.42 -2.02 -10.65
CA GLY A 165 -8.29 -1.29 -9.73
C GLY A 165 -8.11 0.21 -9.86
N CYS A 166 -9.22 0.93 -9.91
CA CYS A 166 -9.27 2.39 -9.90
C CYS A 166 -10.38 2.82 -8.94
N ASP A 167 -10.05 3.51 -7.88
CA ASP A 167 -10.96 3.85 -6.77
C ASP A 167 -11.74 2.62 -6.28
N ASN A 168 -13.05 2.58 -6.49
CA ASN A 168 -13.90 1.46 -6.11
C ASN A 168 -14.14 0.44 -7.24
N ASP A 169 -13.71 0.76 -8.46
CA ASP A 169 -13.81 -0.16 -9.59
C ASP A 169 -12.64 -1.14 -9.60
N LEU A 170 -12.95 -2.41 -9.88
CA LEU A 170 -11.95 -3.45 -10.04
C LEU A 170 -12.33 -4.34 -11.21
N LYS A 171 -11.37 -4.58 -12.08
CA LYS A 171 -11.50 -5.45 -13.26
C LYS A 171 -10.49 -6.58 -13.17
N LEU A 172 -10.97 -7.76 -13.49
CA LEU A 172 -10.17 -9.00 -13.59
C LEU A 172 -10.17 -9.49 -15.03
N ARG A 173 -9.01 -9.93 -15.51
CA ARG A 173 -8.86 -10.64 -16.77
C ARG A 173 -7.88 -11.80 -16.60
N ASN A 174 -8.30 -13.00 -16.96
CA ASN A 174 -7.48 -14.20 -16.99
C ASN A 174 -8.01 -15.19 -18.04
N GLU A 175 -7.42 -16.37 -18.14
CA GLU A 175 -7.85 -17.38 -19.11
C GLU A 175 -9.32 -17.79 -18.96
N GLU A 176 -9.83 -17.88 -17.75
CA GLU A 176 -11.23 -18.26 -17.49
C GLU A 176 -12.19 -17.13 -17.93
N THR A 177 -11.89 -15.88 -17.57
CA THR A 177 -12.74 -14.75 -17.96
C THR A 177 -12.75 -14.49 -19.46
N MET A 178 -11.66 -14.84 -20.15
CA MET A 178 -11.59 -14.80 -21.63
C MET A 178 -12.59 -15.75 -22.31
N LYS A 179 -12.97 -16.84 -21.63
CA LYS A 179 -13.99 -17.78 -22.13
C LYS A 179 -15.41 -17.32 -21.84
N LEU A 180 -15.60 -16.42 -20.87
CA LEU A 180 -16.93 -16.00 -20.39
C LEU A 180 -17.50 -14.77 -21.13
N VAL A 181 -16.65 -13.80 -21.44
CA VAL A 181 -17.07 -12.53 -22.04
C VAL A 181 -16.08 -12.06 -23.12
N GLU A 182 -16.60 -11.37 -24.11
CA GLU A 182 -15.77 -10.74 -25.15
C GLU A 182 -14.77 -9.76 -24.49
N GLY A 183 -13.48 -9.85 -24.89
CA GLY A 183 -12.41 -9.08 -24.30
C GLY A 183 -11.94 -9.53 -22.93
N GLY A 184 -12.66 -10.44 -22.26
CA GLY A 184 -12.24 -11.13 -21.04
C GLY A 184 -12.29 -10.31 -19.75
N TRP A 185 -12.72 -9.06 -19.77
CA TRP A 185 -12.79 -8.20 -18.58
C TRP A 185 -14.10 -8.38 -17.82
N ILE A 186 -14.01 -8.75 -16.55
CA ILE A 186 -15.15 -8.83 -15.63
C ILE A 186 -14.95 -7.95 -14.41
N THR A 187 -16.06 -7.54 -13.79
CA THR A 187 -16.06 -6.98 -12.44
C THR A 187 -16.33 -8.12 -11.46
N PRO A 188 -15.35 -8.54 -10.65
CA PRO A 188 -15.55 -9.64 -9.73
C PRO A 188 -16.45 -9.24 -8.55
N LYS A 189 -17.08 -10.24 -7.93
CA LYS A 189 -17.78 -10.00 -6.66
C LYS A 189 -16.74 -9.80 -5.56
N MET A 190 -16.82 -8.68 -4.87
CA MET A 190 -15.94 -8.35 -3.77
C MET A 190 -16.36 -9.09 -2.48
N PRO A 191 -15.41 -9.48 -1.62
CA PRO A 191 -15.71 -9.90 -0.26
C PRO A 191 -16.25 -8.70 0.56
N GLU A 192 -16.81 -8.99 1.73
CA GLU A 192 -17.15 -7.94 2.69
C GLU A 192 -15.88 -7.28 3.27
N ALA A 193 -15.98 -6.00 3.62
CA ALA A 193 -14.91 -5.30 4.32
C ALA A 193 -14.66 -5.95 5.68
N LEU A 194 -13.39 -6.07 6.06
CA LEU A 194 -13.07 -6.42 7.43
C LEU A 194 -13.27 -5.19 8.34
N PRO A 195 -13.74 -5.39 9.57
CA PRO A 195 -13.78 -4.31 10.53
C PRO A 195 -12.38 -3.74 10.72
N HIS A 196 -12.26 -2.43 10.66
CA HIS A 196 -11.07 -1.74 11.13
C HIS A 196 -11.49 -0.69 12.15
N PRO A 197 -10.65 -0.37 13.13
CA PRO A 197 -11.05 0.36 14.32
C PRO A 197 -11.02 1.89 14.18
N ILE A 198 -11.24 2.41 12.99
CA ILE A 198 -11.37 3.86 12.76
C ILE A 198 -12.79 4.15 12.30
#